data_5c79c48790cdf0b7b9886251fc46c7a0
#
_entry.id   5c79c48790cdf0b7b9886251fc46c7a0
#
_cell.length_a   1.000
_cell.length_b   1.000
_cell.length_c   1.000
_cell.angle_alpha   90.00
_cell.angle_beta   90.00
_cell.angle_gamma   90.00
#
_symmetry.space_group_name_H-M   'P 1'
#
loop_
_entity.id
_entity.type
_entity.pdbx_description
1 polymer ?
#
loop_
_entity_poly.entity_id
_entity_poly.type
_entity_poly.pdbx_seq_one_letter_code
_entity_poly.pdbx_strand_id
1 'polypeptide(L)'
;MTSSKRITRLVSWLFTAALGLSSLSAQADQLADIKKKGEIVFGVLGSDEPNSFVDPTTRGFIGYEVDLATAVAKKLGVKPVFKQLAVAARIPELQAGRVDVLAASLTHNKEREAQIDFGLTHFVTGSKVLVKKSSGIKSVAELAGKKVLTVKGGTQEPNLKRAVPSAEVVTFETTQQAFQALQQGKGVAYVNDESSLYNDVAKLGPKGADYLVLPQNLNVEPLAFGIRKGEKALKKLVDDTLRELEASGEAERLYEKWWGQQSKLKFAKRSFRFESDKVEL
;
A
#
# COMPACT_ATOMS: atom_id res chain seq x y z
N MET A 1 -58.97 -56.83 -50.31
CA MET A 1 -58.02 -56.26 -51.26
C MET A 1 -57.54 -54.97 -50.65
N THR A 2 -56.42 -54.79 -50.26
CA THR A 2 -55.09 -54.85 -50.63
C THR A 2 -54.26 -53.73 -50.02
N SER A 3 -53.20 -54.14 -49.58
CA SER A 3 -51.86 -53.52 -49.65
C SER A 3 -51.47 -52.51 -48.63
N SER A 4 -50.79 -53.07 -47.67
CA SER A 4 -49.81 -52.40 -46.77
C SER A 4 -48.69 -51.79 -47.57
N LYS A 5 -48.35 -50.51 -47.26
CA LYS A 5 -47.02 -49.93 -47.57
C LYS A 5 -46.43 -49.43 -46.29
N ARG A 6 -45.45 -50.18 -45.78
CA ARG A 6 -44.56 -49.80 -44.71
C ARG A 6 -43.62 -48.73 -45.26
N ILE A 7 -43.73 -47.54 -44.73
CA ILE A 7 -42.76 -46.47 -44.96
C ILE A 7 -41.71 -46.53 -43.84
N THR A 8 -40.55 -46.96 -44.25
CA THR A 8 -39.32 -47.00 -43.41
C THR A 8 -38.93 -45.59 -43.09
N ARG A 9 -39.02 -45.22 -41.83
CA ARG A 9 -38.46 -43.96 -41.32
C ARG A 9 -36.93 -44.10 -41.12
N LEU A 10 -36.13 -43.49 -42.01
CA LEU A 10 -34.73 -43.23 -41.81
C LEU A 10 -34.62 -42.12 -40.78
N VAL A 11 -34.16 -42.47 -39.61
CA VAL A 11 -33.77 -41.50 -38.57
C VAL A 11 -32.37 -41.05 -38.89
N SER A 12 -32.25 -39.87 -39.49
CA SER A 12 -30.96 -39.17 -39.63
C SER A 12 -30.54 -38.66 -38.28
N TRP A 13 -29.53 -39.27 -37.71
CA TRP A 13 -28.83 -38.73 -36.54
C TRP A 13 -27.92 -37.62 -37.04
N LEU A 14 -28.37 -36.38 -36.90
CA LEU A 14 -27.55 -35.21 -37.01
C LEU A 14 -26.72 -35.14 -35.72
N PHE A 15 -25.45 -35.49 -35.84
CA PHE A 15 -24.44 -35.21 -34.86
C PHE A 15 -24.27 -33.70 -34.76
N THR A 16 -24.95 -33.07 -33.80
CA THR A 16 -24.64 -31.70 -33.39
C THR A 16 -23.40 -31.75 -32.55
N ALA A 17 -22.24 -31.61 -33.18
CA ALA A 17 -21.01 -31.35 -32.51
C ALA A 17 -21.12 -29.93 -31.88
N ALA A 18 -21.57 -29.89 -30.63
CA ALA A 18 -21.44 -28.71 -29.80
C ALA A 18 -19.93 -28.48 -29.57
N LEU A 19 -19.32 -27.64 -30.41
CA LEU A 19 -18.07 -27.01 -30.10
C LEU A 19 -18.29 -26.19 -28.83
N GLY A 20 -17.97 -26.78 -27.69
CA GLY A 20 -17.73 -26.08 -26.47
C GLY A 20 -16.56 -25.16 -26.71
N LEU A 21 -16.81 -23.95 -27.19
CA LEU A 21 -15.90 -22.83 -27.05
C LEU A 21 -15.79 -22.59 -25.54
N SER A 22 -14.88 -23.32 -24.91
CA SER A 22 -14.28 -22.90 -23.66
C SER A 22 -13.68 -21.55 -23.94
N SER A 23 -14.41 -20.49 -23.60
CA SER A 23 -13.86 -19.15 -23.48
C SER A 23 -12.80 -19.25 -22.38
N LEU A 24 -11.58 -19.65 -22.77
CA LEU A 24 -10.40 -19.24 -22.02
C LEU A 24 -10.50 -17.72 -22.05
N SER A 25 -11.05 -17.16 -20.99
CA SER A 25 -10.84 -15.75 -20.68
C SER A 25 -9.33 -15.62 -20.66
N ALA A 26 -8.77 -15.19 -21.78
CA ALA A 26 -7.39 -14.71 -21.80
C ALA A 26 -7.36 -13.61 -20.75
N GLN A 27 -6.96 -13.96 -19.56
CA GLN A 27 -6.68 -12.99 -18.51
C GLN A 27 -5.65 -12.10 -19.16
N ALA A 28 -6.03 -10.88 -19.50
CA ALA A 28 -5.13 -9.95 -20.16
C ALA A 28 -3.88 -9.89 -19.28
N ASP A 29 -2.74 -10.30 -19.83
CA ASP A 29 -1.47 -10.25 -19.11
C ASP A 29 -1.12 -8.78 -18.95
N GLN A 30 -1.43 -8.23 -17.79
CA GLN A 30 -1.18 -6.82 -17.46
C GLN A 30 0.25 -6.42 -17.79
N LEU A 31 1.21 -7.32 -17.59
CA LEU A 31 2.62 -7.07 -17.89
C LEU A 31 2.84 -6.87 -19.40
N ALA A 32 2.13 -7.65 -20.25
CA ALA A 32 2.18 -7.47 -21.70
C ALA A 32 1.57 -6.14 -22.14
N ASP A 33 0.45 -5.75 -21.54
CA ASP A 33 -0.21 -4.45 -21.81
C ASP A 33 0.69 -3.27 -21.39
N ILE A 34 1.32 -3.32 -20.23
CA ILE A 34 2.28 -2.33 -19.76
C ILE A 34 3.46 -2.20 -20.74
N LYS A 35 4.03 -3.33 -21.19
CA LYS A 35 5.13 -3.33 -22.18
C LYS A 35 4.70 -2.70 -23.51
N LYS A 36 3.51 -3.06 -23.99
CA LYS A 36 2.97 -2.52 -25.24
C LYS A 36 2.72 -1.01 -25.16
N LYS A 37 2.22 -0.54 -24.00
CA LYS A 37 1.96 0.88 -23.73
C LYS A 37 3.25 1.69 -23.54
N GLY A 38 4.35 1.04 -23.13
CA GLY A 38 5.64 1.68 -22.85
C GLY A 38 5.67 2.47 -21.53
N GLU A 39 4.66 2.32 -20.68
CA GLU A 39 4.60 2.98 -19.38
C GLU A 39 3.91 2.10 -18.32
N ILE A 40 4.30 2.26 -17.07
CA ILE A 40 3.68 1.63 -15.89
C ILE A 40 3.21 2.71 -14.94
N VAL A 41 1.96 2.62 -14.48
CA VAL A 41 1.33 3.61 -13.59
C VAL A 41 1.38 3.15 -12.15
N PHE A 42 2.10 3.89 -11.31
CA PHE A 42 2.17 3.67 -9.86
C PHE A 42 1.23 4.61 -9.12
N GLY A 43 0.34 4.06 -8.29
CA GLY A 43 -0.41 4.84 -7.31
C GLY A 43 0.47 5.17 -6.12
N VAL A 44 0.58 6.46 -5.76
CA VAL A 44 1.39 6.98 -4.65
C VAL A 44 0.56 7.91 -3.77
N LEU A 45 0.96 8.14 -2.52
CA LEU A 45 0.22 9.06 -1.63
C LEU A 45 0.54 10.53 -1.92
N GLY A 46 1.76 10.85 -2.34
CA GLY A 46 2.16 12.20 -2.73
C GLY A 46 2.30 13.20 -1.57
N SER A 47 2.01 12.77 -0.35
CA SER A 47 2.06 13.58 0.86
C SER A 47 2.68 12.83 2.05
N ASP A 48 3.22 11.65 1.81
CA ASP A 48 3.77 10.74 2.81
C ASP A 48 5.31 10.73 2.73
N GLU A 49 5.94 11.80 3.20
CA GLU A 49 7.40 11.88 3.31
C GLU A 49 7.90 10.97 4.44
N PRO A 50 8.96 10.17 4.21
CA PRO A 50 9.80 10.12 3.02
C PRO A 50 9.46 8.99 2.03
N ASN A 51 8.32 8.31 2.12
CA ASN A 51 7.93 7.21 1.22
C ASN A 51 7.58 7.72 -0.19
N SER A 52 6.60 8.63 -0.28
CA SER A 52 6.18 9.22 -1.55
C SER A 52 5.58 10.61 -1.32
N PHE A 53 6.24 11.65 -1.83
CA PHE A 53 5.81 13.02 -1.66
C PHE A 53 6.20 13.88 -2.87
N VAL A 54 5.59 15.07 -2.97
CA VAL A 54 5.88 16.02 -4.03
C VAL A 54 7.10 16.86 -3.65
N ASP A 55 8.13 16.83 -4.47
CA ASP A 55 9.28 17.72 -4.35
C ASP A 55 8.84 19.18 -4.55
N PRO A 56 9.07 20.06 -3.59
CA PRO A 56 8.61 21.45 -3.68
C PRO A 56 9.27 22.23 -4.83
N THR A 57 10.46 21.81 -5.28
CA THR A 57 11.22 22.47 -6.33
C THR A 57 10.85 21.98 -7.71
N THR A 58 10.91 20.67 -7.93
CA THR A 58 10.69 20.05 -9.25
C THR A 58 9.22 19.73 -9.52
N ARG A 59 8.38 19.72 -8.48
CA ARG A 59 6.98 19.31 -8.51
C ARG A 59 6.77 17.85 -8.91
N GLY A 60 7.84 17.10 -9.07
CA GLY A 60 7.81 15.65 -9.29
C GLY A 60 7.59 14.86 -8.01
N PHE A 61 7.20 13.59 -8.15
CA PHE A 61 7.15 12.68 -7.01
C PHE A 61 8.54 12.15 -6.71
N ILE A 62 8.92 12.16 -5.44
CA ILE A 62 10.17 11.62 -4.89
C ILE A 62 9.88 10.83 -3.62
N GLY A 63 10.81 10.00 -3.19
CA GLY A 63 10.73 9.25 -1.94
C GLY A 63 11.23 7.82 -2.07
N TYR A 64 11.23 7.11 -0.95
CA TYR A 64 11.74 5.74 -0.86
C TYR A 64 10.98 4.79 -1.79
N GLU A 65 9.65 4.75 -1.72
CA GLU A 65 8.83 3.91 -2.58
C GLU A 65 8.84 4.37 -4.05
N VAL A 66 9.03 5.67 -4.30
CA VAL A 66 9.19 6.21 -5.66
C VAL A 66 10.49 5.72 -6.30
N ASP A 67 11.59 5.67 -5.54
CA ASP A 67 12.86 5.12 -6.02
C ASP A 67 12.73 3.62 -6.30
N LEU A 68 12.09 2.84 -5.41
CA LEU A 68 11.83 1.40 -5.64
C LEU A 68 10.93 1.17 -6.86
N ALA A 69 9.85 1.94 -7.02
CA ALA A 69 8.96 1.87 -8.18
C ALA A 69 9.67 2.23 -9.49
N THR A 70 10.56 3.22 -9.45
CA THR A 70 11.40 3.60 -10.59
C THR A 70 12.35 2.47 -10.99
N ALA A 71 12.90 1.73 -10.03
CA ALA A 71 13.72 0.56 -10.31
C ALA A 71 12.92 -0.56 -11.01
N VAL A 72 11.65 -0.79 -10.60
CA VAL A 72 10.74 -1.73 -11.27
C VAL A 72 10.50 -1.31 -12.72
N ALA A 73 10.17 -0.05 -12.97
CA ALA A 73 9.96 0.47 -14.32
C ALA A 73 11.21 0.34 -15.19
N LYS A 74 12.39 0.67 -14.64
CA LYS A 74 13.69 0.53 -15.31
C LYS A 74 13.97 -0.91 -15.70
N LYS A 75 13.73 -1.87 -14.80
CA LYS A 75 13.91 -3.31 -15.11
C LYS A 75 12.99 -3.76 -16.23
N LEU A 76 11.77 -3.26 -16.28
CA LEU A 76 10.81 -3.54 -17.35
C LEU A 76 11.14 -2.83 -18.67
N GLY A 77 11.96 -1.79 -18.65
CA GLY A 77 12.30 -0.98 -19.82
C GLY A 77 11.18 -0.02 -20.24
N VAL A 78 10.35 0.43 -19.31
CA VAL A 78 9.21 1.34 -19.55
C VAL A 78 9.33 2.62 -18.70
N LYS A 79 8.54 3.64 -19.05
CA LYS A 79 8.49 4.91 -18.30
C LYS A 79 7.63 4.74 -17.04
N PRO A 80 8.10 5.15 -15.83
CA PRO A 80 7.24 5.25 -14.66
C PRO A 80 6.32 6.47 -14.77
N VAL A 81 5.05 6.29 -14.45
CA VAL A 81 4.04 7.34 -14.29
C VAL A 81 3.50 7.26 -12.88
N PHE A 82 3.49 8.37 -12.15
CA PHE A 82 3.01 8.41 -10.78
C PHE A 82 1.66 9.14 -10.70
N LYS A 83 0.68 8.50 -10.04
CA LYS A 83 -0.65 9.05 -9.81
C LYS A 83 -0.89 9.19 -8.31
N GLN A 84 -1.18 10.41 -7.87
CA GLN A 84 -1.52 10.65 -6.47
C GLN A 84 -2.88 10.06 -6.11
N LEU A 85 -2.96 9.37 -4.99
CA LEU A 85 -4.16 8.76 -4.45
C LEU A 85 -4.41 9.19 -2.99
N ALA A 86 -5.67 9.26 -2.61
CA ALA A 86 -6.05 9.27 -1.20
C ALA A 86 -5.84 7.86 -0.59
N VAL A 87 -5.61 7.78 0.71
CA VAL A 87 -5.36 6.51 1.41
C VAL A 87 -6.49 5.50 1.19
N ALA A 88 -7.75 5.95 1.29
CA ALA A 88 -8.92 5.10 1.08
C ALA A 88 -9.14 4.69 -0.39
N ALA A 89 -8.57 5.41 -1.35
CA ALA A 89 -8.73 5.13 -2.78
C ALA A 89 -7.74 4.09 -3.32
N ARG A 90 -6.69 3.74 -2.58
CA ARG A 90 -5.60 2.87 -3.06
C ARG A 90 -6.10 1.57 -3.70
N ILE A 91 -6.74 0.71 -2.92
CA ILE A 91 -7.23 -0.59 -3.40
C ILE A 91 -8.31 -0.43 -4.49
N PRO A 92 -9.35 0.41 -4.35
CA PRO A 92 -10.32 0.65 -5.42
C PRO A 92 -9.71 1.11 -6.75
N GLU A 93 -8.72 2.01 -6.73
CA GLU A 93 -8.03 2.49 -7.94
C GLU A 93 -7.22 1.39 -8.64
N LEU A 94 -6.56 0.53 -7.85
CA LEU A 94 -5.84 -0.65 -8.35
C LEU A 94 -6.79 -1.67 -8.99
N GLN A 95 -7.88 -2.03 -8.29
CA GLN A 95 -8.87 -2.99 -8.78
C GLN A 95 -9.57 -2.51 -10.05
N ALA A 96 -9.82 -1.21 -10.16
CA ALA A 96 -10.40 -0.59 -11.35
C ALA A 96 -9.40 -0.44 -12.52
N GLY A 97 -8.12 -0.85 -12.36
CA GLY A 97 -7.10 -0.73 -13.40
C GLY A 97 -6.67 0.70 -13.71
N ARG A 98 -6.95 1.66 -12.82
CA ARG A 98 -6.52 3.05 -13.00
C ARG A 98 -5.08 3.31 -12.58
N VAL A 99 -4.49 2.37 -11.86
CA VAL A 99 -3.06 2.23 -11.59
C VAL A 99 -2.67 0.77 -11.76
N ASP A 100 -1.41 0.51 -12.04
CA ASP A 100 -0.88 -0.83 -12.27
C ASP A 100 -0.33 -1.46 -10.99
N VAL A 101 0.31 -0.65 -10.16
CA VAL A 101 0.94 -1.04 -8.90
C VAL A 101 0.68 0.05 -7.86
N LEU A 102 0.45 -0.31 -6.61
CA LEU A 102 0.42 0.61 -5.48
C LEU A 102 1.82 0.67 -4.82
N ALA A 103 2.42 1.86 -4.84
CA ALA A 103 3.63 2.21 -4.10
C ALA A 103 3.25 3.34 -3.13
N ALA A 104 2.45 3.01 -2.10
CA ALA A 104 1.65 3.98 -1.37
C ALA A 104 1.52 3.64 0.12
N SER A 105 2.61 3.24 0.77
CA SER A 105 2.68 2.87 2.19
C SER A 105 1.56 1.90 2.57
N LEU A 106 1.45 0.82 1.78
CA LEU A 106 0.34 -0.11 1.90
C LEU A 106 0.72 -1.28 2.81
N THR A 107 0.17 -1.29 4.03
CA THR A 107 0.33 -2.41 4.95
C THR A 107 -0.20 -3.69 4.34
N HIS A 108 0.64 -4.71 4.30
CA HIS A 108 0.28 -6.07 3.92
C HIS A 108 -0.40 -6.75 5.11
N ASN A 109 -1.64 -7.17 4.95
CA ASN A 109 -2.41 -7.92 5.94
C ASN A 109 -3.41 -8.86 5.26
N LYS A 110 -3.93 -9.84 6.01
CA LYS A 110 -4.85 -10.87 5.51
C LYS A 110 -6.15 -10.33 4.92
N GLU A 111 -6.67 -9.24 5.47
CA GLU A 111 -7.90 -8.62 4.96
C GLU A 111 -7.70 -8.07 3.55
N ARG A 112 -6.56 -7.41 3.32
CA ARG A 112 -6.20 -6.86 2.02
C ARG A 112 -5.76 -7.93 1.03
N GLU A 113 -5.12 -9.02 1.49
CA GLU A 113 -4.78 -10.19 0.66
C GLU A 113 -6.02 -10.83 0.01
N ALA A 114 -7.19 -10.76 0.64
CA ALA A 114 -8.43 -11.23 0.02
C ALA A 114 -8.79 -10.44 -1.25
N GLN A 115 -8.32 -9.20 -1.37
CA GLN A 115 -8.71 -8.26 -2.41
C GLN A 115 -7.66 -8.07 -3.50
N ILE A 116 -6.37 -8.10 -3.13
CA ILE A 116 -5.23 -7.83 -4.01
C ILE A 116 -4.08 -8.78 -3.68
N ASP A 117 -3.07 -8.84 -4.54
CA ASP A 117 -1.81 -9.50 -4.25
C ASP A 117 -0.76 -8.48 -3.77
N PHE A 118 0.22 -8.96 -3.02
CA PHE A 118 1.30 -8.15 -2.49
C PHE A 118 2.65 -8.64 -3.00
N GLY A 119 3.56 -7.71 -3.24
CA GLY A 119 4.98 -7.99 -3.44
C GLY A 119 5.70 -8.30 -2.12
N LEU A 120 7.02 -8.42 -2.18
CA LEU A 120 7.86 -8.56 -0.98
C LEU A 120 7.71 -7.36 -0.06
N THR A 121 7.76 -7.60 1.24
CA THR A 121 7.86 -6.53 2.24
C THR A 121 9.14 -5.73 2.00
N HIS A 122 8.98 -4.43 1.76
CA HIS A 122 10.08 -3.52 1.48
C HIS A 122 10.33 -2.51 2.61
N PHE A 123 9.44 -2.45 3.59
CA PHE A 123 9.61 -1.65 4.81
C PHE A 123 8.83 -2.26 5.96
N VAL A 124 9.30 -2.07 7.18
CA VAL A 124 8.57 -2.47 8.40
C VAL A 124 8.52 -1.26 9.34
N THR A 125 7.32 -0.89 9.73
CA THR A 125 7.03 0.18 10.69
C THR A 125 6.08 -0.31 11.77
N GLY A 126 5.66 0.57 12.67
CA GLY A 126 4.64 0.29 13.68
C GLY A 126 3.57 1.37 13.69
N SER A 127 2.34 0.99 13.96
CA SER A 127 1.27 1.94 14.23
C SER A 127 1.44 2.48 15.64
N LYS A 128 1.65 3.80 15.78
CA LYS A 128 1.90 4.48 17.07
C LYS A 128 0.97 5.67 17.28
N VAL A 129 1.07 6.23 18.48
CA VAL A 129 0.23 7.36 18.92
C VAL A 129 1.11 8.59 19.16
N LEU A 130 0.75 9.71 18.54
CA LEU A 130 1.32 11.03 18.79
C LEU A 130 0.37 11.84 19.68
N VAL A 131 0.90 12.46 20.72
CA VAL A 131 0.18 13.34 21.63
C VAL A 131 0.94 14.65 21.84
N LYS A 132 0.23 15.70 22.25
CA LYS A 132 0.91 16.88 22.84
C LYS A 132 1.34 16.52 24.27
N LYS A 133 2.55 16.88 24.68
CA LYS A 133 3.04 16.69 26.05
C LYS A 133 2.13 17.36 27.09
N SER A 134 1.54 18.49 26.72
CA SER A 134 0.57 19.23 27.56
C SER A 134 -0.73 18.48 27.82
N SER A 135 -1.04 17.42 27.06
CA SER A 135 -2.20 16.56 27.34
C SER A 135 -2.04 15.68 28.58
N GLY A 136 -0.80 15.48 29.03
CA GLY A 136 -0.48 14.58 30.14
C GLY A 136 -0.60 13.10 29.84
N ILE A 137 -1.04 12.69 28.63
CA ILE A 137 -1.22 11.29 28.20
C ILE A 137 0.15 10.62 28.04
N LYS A 138 0.33 9.48 28.68
CA LYS A 138 1.60 8.72 28.68
C LYS A 138 1.46 7.28 28.17
N SER A 139 0.23 6.80 28.01
CA SER A 139 -0.05 5.44 27.56
C SER A 139 -1.26 5.37 26.62
N VAL A 140 -1.32 4.31 25.82
CA VAL A 140 -2.44 4.03 24.90
C VAL A 140 -3.75 3.82 25.67
N ALA A 141 -3.72 3.20 26.86
CA ALA A 141 -4.91 2.96 27.67
C ALA A 141 -5.63 4.24 28.10
N GLU A 142 -4.89 5.34 28.27
CA GLU A 142 -5.46 6.65 28.64
C GLU A 142 -6.27 7.33 27.53
N LEU A 143 -6.31 6.73 26.32
CA LEU A 143 -7.15 7.17 25.22
C LEU A 143 -8.62 6.73 25.36
N ALA A 144 -8.97 5.92 26.36
CA ALA A 144 -10.33 5.47 26.63
C ALA A 144 -11.29 6.67 26.79
N GLY A 145 -12.37 6.67 25.99
CA GLY A 145 -13.35 7.74 25.96
C GLY A 145 -12.86 9.07 25.39
N LYS A 146 -11.66 9.11 24.81
CA LYS A 146 -11.08 10.34 24.23
C LYS A 146 -11.15 10.34 22.72
N LYS A 147 -11.20 11.55 22.15
CA LYS A 147 -11.18 11.76 20.70
C LYS A 147 -9.76 11.57 20.15
N VAL A 148 -9.61 10.58 19.27
CA VAL A 148 -8.35 10.20 18.63
C VAL A 148 -8.49 10.34 17.12
N LEU A 149 -7.50 10.97 16.49
CA LEU A 149 -7.51 11.33 15.09
C LEU A 149 -6.71 10.31 14.28
N THR A 150 -7.15 10.00 13.07
CA THR A 150 -6.41 9.15 12.12
C THR A 150 -6.84 9.42 10.68
N VAL A 151 -6.32 8.64 9.72
CA VAL A 151 -6.63 8.76 8.30
C VAL A 151 -7.56 7.65 7.86
N LYS A 152 -8.59 7.99 7.10
CA LYS A 152 -9.56 7.07 6.55
C LYS A 152 -8.90 6.06 5.59
N GLY A 153 -9.24 4.78 5.72
CA GLY A 153 -8.72 3.69 4.87
C GLY A 153 -7.34 3.17 5.28
N GLY A 154 -6.78 3.66 6.39
CA GLY A 154 -5.60 3.09 7.05
C GLY A 154 -5.94 1.90 7.95
N THR A 155 -4.91 1.23 8.46
CA THR A 155 -4.99 0.16 9.47
C THR A 155 -5.10 0.72 10.89
N GLN A 156 -4.81 1.99 11.06
CA GLN A 156 -4.72 2.66 12.36
C GLN A 156 -6.05 2.68 13.11
N GLU A 157 -7.17 2.91 12.39
CA GLU A 157 -8.50 2.90 13.00
C GLU A 157 -8.86 1.52 13.59
N PRO A 158 -8.83 0.40 12.84
CA PRO A 158 -9.12 -0.91 13.41
C PRO A 158 -8.10 -1.33 14.49
N ASN A 159 -6.83 -0.96 14.35
CA ASN A 159 -5.82 -1.26 15.36
C ASN A 159 -6.10 -0.52 16.67
N LEU A 160 -6.46 0.76 16.60
CA LEU A 160 -6.82 1.55 17.77
C LEU A 160 -8.10 1.01 18.43
N LYS A 161 -9.13 0.70 17.67
CA LYS A 161 -10.39 0.13 18.19
C LYS A 161 -10.16 -1.23 18.88
N ARG A 162 -9.20 -2.03 18.41
CA ARG A 162 -8.81 -3.27 19.07
C ARG A 162 -8.10 -3.02 20.40
N ALA A 163 -7.19 -2.05 20.43
CA ALA A 163 -6.42 -1.73 21.64
C ALA A 163 -7.23 -0.93 22.67
N VAL A 164 -8.09 -0.03 22.22
CA VAL A 164 -8.90 0.88 23.06
C VAL A 164 -10.31 0.99 22.48
N PRO A 165 -11.20 0.00 22.72
CA PRO A 165 -12.53 -0.05 22.12
C PRO A 165 -13.39 1.19 22.38
N SER A 166 -13.20 1.86 23.51
CA SER A 166 -13.95 3.07 23.91
C SER A 166 -13.39 4.38 23.37
N ALA A 167 -12.28 4.36 22.61
CA ALA A 167 -11.76 5.57 21.97
C ALA A 167 -12.73 6.08 20.89
N GLU A 168 -12.97 7.40 20.88
CA GLU A 168 -13.74 8.06 19.82
C GLU A 168 -12.82 8.36 18.64
N VAL A 169 -12.94 7.58 17.57
CA VAL A 169 -12.09 7.74 16.39
C VAL A 169 -12.69 8.74 15.41
N VAL A 170 -11.88 9.73 15.01
CA VAL A 170 -12.24 10.72 13.99
C VAL A 170 -11.25 10.59 12.83
N THR A 171 -11.76 10.31 11.63
CA THR A 171 -10.94 10.10 10.44
C THR A 171 -10.91 11.33 9.54
N PHE A 172 -9.77 11.54 8.86
CA PHE A 172 -9.52 12.59 7.88
C PHE A 172 -9.13 11.98 6.54
N GLU A 173 -9.26 12.73 5.46
CA GLU A 173 -8.91 12.23 4.12
C GLU A 173 -7.40 12.17 3.88
N THR A 174 -6.61 13.03 4.55
CA THR A 174 -5.15 13.09 4.40
C THR A 174 -4.42 13.12 5.74
N THR A 175 -3.16 12.66 5.74
CA THR A 175 -2.27 12.70 6.90
C THR A 175 -2.06 14.13 7.41
N GLN A 176 -1.89 15.09 6.50
CA GLN A 176 -1.73 16.50 6.86
C GLN A 176 -2.96 17.06 7.57
N GLN A 177 -4.17 16.73 7.10
CA GLN A 177 -5.41 17.18 7.76
C GLN A 177 -5.53 16.60 9.17
N ALA A 178 -5.21 15.31 9.36
CA ALA A 178 -5.26 14.68 10.68
C ALA A 178 -4.22 15.30 11.65
N PHE A 179 -3.00 15.52 11.19
CA PHE A 179 -1.97 16.16 11.99
C PHE A 179 -2.29 17.62 12.32
N GLN A 180 -2.78 18.42 11.36
CA GLN A 180 -3.26 19.77 11.61
C GLN A 180 -4.41 19.81 12.62
N ALA A 181 -5.32 18.85 12.57
CA ALA A 181 -6.41 18.73 13.52
C ALA A 181 -5.90 18.47 14.95
N LEU A 182 -4.84 17.66 15.12
CA LEU A 182 -4.16 17.50 16.41
C LEU A 182 -3.54 18.82 16.89
N GLN A 183 -2.87 19.55 16.01
CA GLN A 183 -2.29 20.86 16.33
C GLN A 183 -3.34 21.87 16.80
N GLN A 184 -4.54 21.82 16.18
CA GLN A 184 -5.69 22.67 16.52
C GLN A 184 -6.47 22.19 17.76
N GLY A 185 -6.08 21.06 18.38
CA GLY A 185 -6.77 20.52 19.55
C GLY A 185 -8.13 19.89 19.26
N LYS A 186 -8.39 19.47 18.00
CA LYS A 186 -9.64 18.78 17.62
C LYS A 186 -9.73 17.34 18.12
N GLY A 187 -8.63 16.80 18.62
CA GLY A 187 -8.49 15.53 19.32
C GLY A 187 -7.27 15.58 20.23
N VAL A 188 -7.17 14.60 21.14
CA VAL A 188 -6.06 14.54 22.10
C VAL A 188 -4.85 13.78 21.58
N ALA A 189 -5.04 12.96 20.55
CA ALA A 189 -4.02 12.11 19.97
C ALA A 189 -4.22 11.96 18.45
N TYR A 190 -3.14 11.61 17.76
CA TYR A 190 -3.13 11.22 16.34
C TYR A 190 -2.41 9.88 16.19
N VAL A 191 -3.04 8.93 15.49
CA VAL A 191 -2.49 7.60 15.22
C VAL A 191 -2.09 7.51 13.77
N ASN A 192 -0.84 7.13 13.55
CA ASN A 192 -0.28 6.86 12.22
C ASN A 192 0.94 5.93 12.34
N ASP A 193 1.57 5.63 11.21
CA ASP A 193 2.84 4.92 11.18
C ASP A 193 3.92 5.71 11.90
N GLU A 194 4.73 5.03 12.69
CA GLU A 194 5.81 5.64 13.50
C GLU A 194 6.67 6.58 12.68
N SER A 195 7.06 6.15 11.49
CA SER A 195 7.90 6.90 10.57
C SER A 195 7.25 8.23 10.16
N SER A 196 5.95 8.21 9.82
CA SER A 196 5.19 9.41 9.47
C SER A 196 5.05 10.34 10.66
N LEU A 197 4.81 9.81 11.87
CA LEU A 197 4.70 10.63 13.08
C LEU A 197 6.01 11.37 13.40
N TYR A 198 7.15 10.70 13.32
CA TYR A 198 8.46 11.36 13.55
C TYR A 198 8.75 12.40 12.46
N ASN A 199 8.40 12.14 11.21
CA ASN A 199 8.57 13.13 10.16
C ASN A 199 7.67 14.37 10.36
N ASP A 200 6.42 14.18 10.76
CA ASP A 200 5.49 15.28 11.08
C ASP A 200 6.01 16.14 12.22
N VAL A 201 6.53 15.51 13.28
CA VAL A 201 7.14 16.22 14.41
C VAL A 201 8.43 16.96 13.98
N ALA A 202 9.28 16.34 13.16
CA ALA A 202 10.50 16.95 12.67
C ALA A 202 10.24 18.21 11.83
N LYS A 203 9.17 18.25 11.05
CA LYS A 203 8.74 19.42 10.26
C LYS A 203 8.37 20.63 11.12
N LEU A 204 8.02 20.44 12.39
CA LEU A 204 7.72 21.54 13.32
C LEU A 204 8.97 22.27 13.83
N GLY A 205 10.16 21.71 13.57
CA GLY A 205 11.41 22.26 14.12
C GLY A 205 11.37 22.32 15.65
N PRO A 206 11.73 23.45 16.31
CA PRO A 206 11.75 23.56 17.77
C PRO A 206 10.40 23.24 18.45
N LYS A 207 9.26 23.52 17.79
CA LYS A 207 7.93 23.20 18.31
C LYS A 207 7.64 21.68 18.35
N GLY A 208 8.41 20.87 17.65
CA GLY A 208 8.33 19.41 17.76
C GLY A 208 8.60 18.89 19.16
N ALA A 209 9.37 19.64 19.98
CA ALA A 209 9.64 19.33 21.39
C ALA A 209 8.38 19.26 22.26
N ASP A 210 7.26 19.87 21.82
CA ASP A 210 5.98 19.87 22.53
C ASP A 210 5.18 18.56 22.31
N TYR A 211 5.67 17.68 21.46
CA TYR A 211 4.98 16.43 21.11
C TYR A 211 5.73 15.21 21.65
N LEU A 212 4.99 14.12 21.80
CA LEU A 212 5.49 12.82 22.25
C LEU A 212 4.86 11.72 21.40
N VAL A 213 5.69 10.91 20.75
CA VAL A 213 5.26 9.62 20.19
C VAL A 213 5.31 8.60 21.31
N LEU A 214 4.17 8.00 21.66
CA LEU A 214 4.10 7.01 22.73
C LEU A 214 4.91 5.77 22.33
N PRO A 215 5.62 5.11 23.28
CA PRO A 215 6.51 4.00 22.97
C PRO A 215 5.78 2.73 22.53
N GLN A 216 4.51 2.55 22.94
CA GLN A 216 3.74 1.34 22.62
C GLN A 216 3.36 1.30 21.13
N ASN A 217 3.61 0.18 20.49
CA ASN A 217 3.05 -0.14 19.18
C ASN A 217 1.60 -0.64 19.33
N LEU A 218 0.69 -0.15 18.50
CA LEU A 218 -0.64 -0.73 18.33
C LEU A 218 -0.59 -1.99 17.48
N ASN A 219 0.30 -2.01 16.49
CA ASN A 219 0.53 -3.12 15.58
C ASN A 219 1.87 -2.95 14.84
N VAL A 220 2.39 -4.04 14.28
CA VAL A 220 3.49 -4.04 13.32
C VAL A 220 2.89 -3.88 11.91
N GLU A 221 3.51 -3.04 11.09
CA GLU A 221 3.02 -2.66 9.77
C GLU A 221 4.09 -3.02 8.71
N PRO A 222 4.05 -4.26 8.14
CA PRO A 222 4.86 -4.58 6.99
C PRO A 222 4.28 -3.90 5.75
N LEU A 223 5.08 -3.07 5.07
CA LEU A 223 4.66 -2.36 3.86
C LEU A 223 5.13 -3.12 2.63
N ALA A 224 4.23 -3.29 1.66
CA ALA A 224 4.52 -3.96 0.41
C ALA A 224 3.79 -3.29 -0.77
N PHE A 225 4.30 -3.49 -1.98
CA PHE A 225 3.61 -3.04 -3.18
C PHE A 225 2.33 -3.84 -3.38
N GLY A 226 1.22 -3.14 -3.68
CA GLY A 226 -0.05 -3.75 -4.03
C GLY A 226 -0.15 -4.00 -5.54
N ILE A 227 -0.64 -5.18 -5.92
CA ILE A 227 -0.78 -5.64 -7.32
C ILE A 227 -2.18 -6.23 -7.46
N ARG A 228 -2.81 -6.08 -8.63
CA ARG A 228 -4.12 -6.70 -8.85
C ARG A 228 -4.06 -8.20 -8.64
N LYS A 229 -5.14 -8.76 -8.11
CA LYS A 229 -5.26 -10.18 -7.83
C LYS A 229 -5.03 -11.02 -9.08
N GLY A 230 -4.09 -11.99 -8.97
CA GLY A 230 -3.80 -12.94 -10.04
C GLY A 230 -2.77 -12.48 -11.08
N GLU A 231 -2.25 -11.25 -11.01
CA GLU A 231 -1.22 -10.72 -11.94
C GLU A 231 0.17 -11.26 -11.59
N LYS A 232 0.34 -12.58 -11.73
CA LYS A 232 1.53 -13.32 -11.29
C LYS A 232 2.81 -12.87 -11.99
N ALA A 233 2.74 -12.53 -13.28
CA ALA A 233 3.90 -12.09 -14.05
C ALA A 233 4.40 -10.72 -13.57
N LEU A 234 3.47 -9.78 -13.30
CA LEU A 234 3.80 -8.47 -12.76
C LEU A 234 4.35 -8.58 -11.33
N LYS A 235 3.70 -9.40 -10.46
CA LYS A 235 4.20 -9.68 -9.11
C LYS A 235 5.61 -10.22 -9.14
N LYS A 236 5.88 -11.22 -10.00
CA LYS A 236 7.22 -11.80 -10.13
C LYS A 236 8.25 -10.75 -10.54
N LEU A 237 7.94 -9.88 -11.48
CA LEU A 237 8.83 -8.79 -11.90
C LEU A 237 9.16 -7.85 -10.73
N VAL A 238 8.14 -7.43 -9.96
CA VAL A 238 8.31 -6.58 -8.78
C VAL A 238 9.20 -7.27 -7.75
N ASP A 239 8.90 -8.50 -7.39
CA ASP A 239 9.65 -9.27 -6.39
C ASP A 239 11.10 -9.52 -6.81
N ASP A 240 11.33 -9.89 -8.08
CA ASP A 240 12.68 -10.08 -8.61
C ASP A 240 13.48 -8.77 -8.61
N THR A 241 12.83 -7.64 -8.89
CA THR A 241 13.49 -6.32 -8.80
C THR A 241 13.92 -6.02 -7.37
N LEU A 242 13.04 -6.24 -6.40
CA LEU A 242 13.35 -6.00 -4.99
C LEU A 242 14.50 -6.92 -4.50
N ARG A 243 14.50 -8.21 -4.89
CA ARG A 243 15.60 -9.12 -4.56
C ARG A 243 16.93 -8.68 -5.17
N GLU A 244 16.93 -8.17 -6.39
CA GLU A 244 18.14 -7.63 -7.03
C GLU A 244 18.66 -6.37 -6.32
N LEU A 245 17.77 -5.46 -5.91
CA LEU A 245 18.16 -4.31 -5.10
C LEU A 245 18.77 -4.74 -3.77
N GLU A 246 18.22 -5.79 -3.14
CA GLU A 246 18.76 -6.37 -1.91
C GLU A 246 20.14 -7.00 -2.13
N ALA A 247 20.29 -7.81 -3.17
CA ALA A 247 21.53 -8.52 -3.48
C ALA A 247 22.67 -7.58 -3.89
N SER A 248 22.35 -6.47 -4.56
CA SER A 248 23.33 -5.46 -4.99
C SER A 248 23.74 -4.46 -3.90
N GLY A 249 23.07 -4.46 -2.73
CA GLY A 249 23.26 -3.47 -1.68
C GLY A 249 22.54 -2.12 -1.95
N GLU A 250 21.85 -2.00 -3.07
CA GLU A 250 21.09 -0.79 -3.42
C GLU A 250 19.93 -0.55 -2.45
N ALA A 251 19.28 -1.61 -1.96
CA ALA A 251 18.22 -1.51 -0.94
C ALA A 251 18.71 -0.79 0.33
N GLU A 252 19.93 -1.13 0.80
CA GLU A 252 20.55 -0.45 1.95
C GLU A 252 20.86 1.01 1.64
N ARG A 253 21.40 1.30 0.44
CA ARG A 253 21.70 2.66 0.01
C ARG A 253 20.44 3.53 -0.05
N LEU A 254 19.31 3.00 -0.55
CA LEU A 254 18.03 3.69 -0.59
C LEU A 254 17.46 3.91 0.81
N TYR A 255 17.60 2.93 1.70
CA TYR A 255 17.21 3.09 3.10
C TYR A 255 18.01 4.21 3.78
N GLU A 256 19.35 4.20 3.66
CA GLU A 256 20.21 5.24 4.23
C GLU A 256 19.88 6.64 3.69
N LYS A 257 19.59 6.75 2.40
CA LYS A 257 19.19 8.02 1.77
C LYS A 257 17.92 8.61 2.40
N TRP A 258 16.91 7.80 2.64
CA TRP A 258 15.58 8.27 3.01
C TRP A 258 15.27 8.17 4.50
N TRP A 259 15.83 7.18 5.17
CA TRP A 259 15.51 6.84 6.56
C TRP A 259 16.72 6.87 7.48
N GLY A 260 17.88 6.44 7.00
CA GLY A 260 19.07 6.21 7.79
C GLY A 260 19.79 7.47 8.25
N GLN A 261 21.04 7.33 8.67
CA GLN A 261 21.81 8.40 9.30
C GLN A 261 22.06 9.61 8.39
N GLN A 262 21.99 9.43 7.07
CA GLN A 262 22.14 10.50 6.07
C GLN A 262 20.82 11.28 5.84
N SER A 263 19.70 10.77 6.35
CA SER A 263 18.38 11.39 6.22
C SER A 263 18.12 12.42 7.34
N LYS A 264 17.03 13.18 7.18
CA LYS A 264 16.52 14.06 8.24
C LYS A 264 16.04 13.30 9.47
N LEU A 265 15.59 12.05 9.33
CA LEU A 265 14.99 11.25 10.39
C LEU A 265 16.02 10.50 11.23
N LYS A 266 17.19 10.19 10.65
CA LYS A 266 18.32 9.53 11.33
C LYS A 266 17.93 8.25 12.06
N PHE A 267 17.10 7.42 11.41
CA PHE A 267 16.72 6.14 11.97
C PHE A 267 17.93 5.22 12.14
N ALA A 268 17.79 4.24 13.01
CA ALA A 268 18.78 3.20 13.19
C ALA A 268 18.98 2.41 11.88
N LYS A 269 20.04 1.58 11.86
CA LYS A 269 20.32 0.70 10.75
C LYS A 269 19.09 -0.16 10.42
N ARG A 270 18.86 -0.40 9.14
CA ARG A 270 17.77 -1.24 8.62
C ARG A 270 17.79 -2.64 9.28
N SER A 271 16.66 -3.07 9.82
CA SER A 271 16.50 -4.35 10.52
C SER A 271 15.74 -5.42 9.72
N PHE A 272 15.31 -5.12 8.50
CA PHE A 272 14.56 -6.00 7.61
C PHE A 272 15.26 -6.13 6.25
N ARG A 273 14.86 -7.17 5.49
CA ARG A 273 15.35 -7.43 4.13
C ARG A 273 14.17 -7.71 3.20
N PHE A 274 14.37 -7.53 1.89
CA PHE A 274 13.36 -7.80 0.87
C PHE A 274 13.30 -9.30 0.54
N GLU A 275 12.90 -10.12 1.48
CA GLU A 275 12.98 -11.59 1.37
C GLU A 275 11.62 -12.27 1.42
N SER A 276 10.66 -11.74 2.15
CA SER A 276 9.38 -12.39 2.40
C SER A 276 8.19 -11.56 1.93
N ASP A 277 7.21 -12.23 1.34
CA ASP A 277 5.88 -11.73 1.06
C ASP A 277 4.84 -12.29 2.05
N LYS A 278 5.29 -12.93 3.13
CA LYS A 278 4.42 -13.48 4.17
C LYS A 278 4.21 -12.48 5.27
N VAL A 279 2.97 -12.38 5.74
CA VAL A 279 2.61 -11.67 6.97
C VAL A 279 2.86 -12.63 8.13
N GLU A 280 4.08 -12.66 8.63
CA GLU A 280 4.38 -13.26 9.93
C GLU A 280 4.06 -12.20 11.00
N LEU A 281 2.91 -12.34 11.62
CA LEU A 281 2.45 -11.51 12.75
C LEU A 281 2.61 -12.28 14.04
#